data_b57089a7aedcaab7f0419dc446a32ca4
#
_entry.id   b57089a7aedcaab7f0419dc446a32ca4
#
_cell.length_a   1.000
_cell.length_b   1.000
_cell.length_c   1.000
_cell.angle_alpha   90.00
_cell.angle_beta   90.00
_cell.angle_gamma   90.00
#
_symmetry.space_group_name_H-M   'P 1'
#
loop_
_entity.id
_entity.type
_entity.pdbx_description
1 polymer ?
#
loop_
_entity_poly.entity_id
_entity_poly.type
_entity_poly.pdbx_seq_one_letter_code
_entity_poly.pdbx_strand_id
1 'polypeptide(L)'
;MLLRQDAPHSFFLPQIKELVRGSVEEALIEMYLAGVSVRRVEDITEALWGSKVSPATISELNKKAYVHIEDWRNRPLQGGRYPYVYVDGIYLRRNWGGEYENVAILVAIAVNEDGFREVLGAAEGMKEDKASWVSFFQWLRGRGLDGVKLINIFSVVPKSKVKIVAKMLKAIHAQESKKASREKTKAVVAELRAMKLKEADKKVEDGIEETLTYCDFPSEHWTRIRTNNVIERLNREICRRTRVVGTFPDGNSALMLVCARLRHVAGTQWGCKKYMNMKHLEAALDDAFIAG
;
A
#
# COMPACT_ATOMS: atom_id res chain seq x y z
N MET A 1 -65.93 28.56 6.20
CA MET A 1 -64.85 28.26 7.10
C MET A 1 -63.57 28.11 6.25
N LEU A 2 -62.84 29.21 6.15
CA LEU A 2 -61.68 29.35 5.25
C LEU A 2 -60.46 28.77 5.94
N LEU A 3 -59.89 27.73 5.38
CA LEU A 3 -58.58 27.23 5.77
C LEU A 3 -57.52 28.15 5.16
N ARG A 4 -56.76 28.86 6.02
CA ARG A 4 -55.61 29.64 5.67
C ARG A 4 -54.51 28.71 5.14
N GLN A 5 -54.20 28.84 3.84
CA GLN A 5 -52.92 28.48 3.27
C GLN A 5 -51.99 29.67 3.50
N ASP A 6 -51.07 29.58 4.41
CA ASP A 6 -49.88 30.44 4.46
C ASP A 6 -48.80 29.74 5.34
N ALA A 7 -48.11 28.78 4.77
CA ALA A 7 -46.78 28.46 5.22
C ALA A 7 -45.80 28.96 4.16
N PRO A 8 -44.80 29.77 4.56
CA PRO A 8 -43.93 30.41 3.57
C PRO A 8 -43.03 29.39 2.92
N HIS A 9 -43.30 29.10 1.64
CA HIS A 9 -42.42 28.32 0.75
C HIS A 9 -40.95 28.82 0.68
N SER A 10 -40.69 30.03 1.20
CA SER A 10 -39.35 30.64 1.16
C SER A 10 -38.41 30.16 2.26
N PHE A 11 -38.86 29.51 3.33
CA PHE A 11 -38.01 29.09 4.45
C PHE A 11 -37.34 27.74 4.22
N PHE A 12 -37.95 26.86 3.40
CA PHE A 12 -37.40 25.54 3.11
C PHE A 12 -36.37 25.51 1.99
N LEU A 13 -36.40 26.48 1.09
CA LEU A 13 -35.47 26.53 -0.06
C LEU A 13 -33.98 26.67 0.30
N PRO A 14 -33.57 27.48 1.32
CA PRO A 14 -32.17 27.55 1.73
C PRO A 14 -31.69 26.24 2.35
N GLN A 15 -32.51 25.63 3.21
CA GLN A 15 -32.15 24.35 3.90
C GLN A 15 -32.04 23.19 2.91
N ILE A 16 -32.94 23.10 1.93
CA ILE A 16 -32.87 22.09 0.86
C ILE A 16 -31.63 22.35 -0.01
N LYS A 17 -31.29 23.60 -0.34
CA LYS A 17 -30.09 23.95 -1.09
C LYS A 17 -28.81 23.59 -0.31
N GLU A 18 -28.78 23.81 0.99
CA GLU A 18 -27.63 23.41 1.84
C GLU A 18 -27.50 21.90 1.95
N LEU A 19 -28.61 21.17 2.16
CA LEU A 19 -28.63 19.71 2.19
C LEU A 19 -28.19 19.10 0.86
N VAL A 20 -28.68 19.61 -0.25
CA VAL A 20 -28.27 19.18 -1.60
C VAL A 20 -26.81 19.52 -1.86
N ARG A 21 -26.35 20.69 -1.41
CA ARG A 21 -24.94 21.09 -1.53
C ARG A 21 -24.02 20.19 -0.71
N GLY A 22 -24.39 19.84 0.53
CA GLY A 22 -23.66 18.91 1.37
C GLY A 22 -23.57 17.52 0.73
N SER A 23 -24.65 16.98 0.22
CA SER A 23 -24.65 15.66 -0.43
C SER A 23 -23.86 15.62 -1.74
N VAL A 24 -23.83 16.75 -2.49
CA VAL A 24 -22.98 16.88 -3.71
C VAL A 24 -21.51 16.95 -3.33
N GLU A 25 -21.15 17.74 -2.31
CA GLU A 25 -19.76 17.83 -1.82
C GLU A 25 -19.27 16.47 -1.33
N GLU A 26 -20.07 15.74 -0.56
CA GLU A 26 -19.77 14.37 -0.12
C GLU A 26 -19.58 13.41 -1.29
N ALA A 27 -20.48 13.46 -2.28
CA ALA A 27 -20.35 12.62 -3.48
C ALA A 27 -19.08 12.93 -4.27
N LEU A 28 -18.69 14.20 -4.41
CA LEU A 28 -17.46 14.62 -5.07
C LEU A 28 -16.21 14.15 -4.30
N ILE A 29 -16.24 14.25 -2.97
CA ILE A 29 -15.18 13.73 -2.10
C ILE A 29 -15.07 12.22 -2.28
N GLU A 30 -16.16 11.48 -2.24
CA GLU A 30 -16.15 10.03 -2.44
C GLU A 30 -15.68 9.63 -3.85
N MET A 31 -16.05 10.37 -4.90
CA MET A 31 -15.52 10.16 -6.24
C MET A 31 -13.99 10.34 -6.28
N TYR A 32 -13.47 11.39 -5.63
CA TYR A 32 -12.02 11.60 -5.53
C TYR A 32 -11.33 10.46 -4.75
N LEU A 33 -11.89 10.08 -3.60
CA LEU A 33 -11.39 8.98 -2.78
C LEU A 33 -11.42 7.64 -3.54
N ALA A 34 -12.43 7.43 -4.38
CA ALA A 34 -12.52 6.28 -5.29
C ALA A 34 -11.51 6.36 -6.46
N GLY A 35 -10.77 7.48 -6.61
CA GLY A 35 -9.76 7.69 -7.64
C GLY A 35 -10.31 8.13 -9.00
N VAL A 36 -11.44 8.82 -9.01
CA VAL A 36 -11.96 9.49 -10.22
C VAL A 36 -11.13 10.73 -10.48
N SER A 37 -10.63 10.92 -11.71
CA SER A 37 -9.85 12.10 -12.06
C SER A 37 -10.69 13.37 -12.02
N VAL A 38 -10.08 14.54 -11.75
CA VAL A 38 -10.75 15.84 -11.72
C VAL A 38 -11.54 16.12 -13.00
N ARG A 39 -10.95 15.85 -14.18
CA ARG A 39 -11.66 15.98 -15.46
C ARG A 39 -12.91 15.11 -15.55
N ARG A 40 -12.81 13.86 -15.07
CA ARG A 40 -13.95 12.96 -15.06
C ARG A 40 -15.03 13.41 -14.09
N VAL A 41 -14.65 14.04 -12.99
CA VAL A 41 -15.60 14.67 -12.05
C VAL A 41 -16.33 15.83 -12.73
N GLU A 42 -15.62 16.68 -13.49
CA GLU A 42 -16.24 17.76 -14.29
C GLU A 42 -17.26 17.21 -15.30
N ASP A 43 -16.88 16.17 -16.06
CA ASP A 43 -17.79 15.51 -17.03
C ASP A 43 -19.03 14.92 -16.35
N ILE A 44 -18.83 14.27 -15.19
CA ILE A 44 -19.94 13.65 -14.42
C ILE A 44 -20.85 14.74 -13.86
N THR A 45 -20.31 15.82 -13.32
CA THR A 45 -21.11 16.94 -12.78
C THR A 45 -21.89 17.66 -13.86
N GLU A 46 -21.31 17.84 -15.04
CA GLU A 46 -22.01 18.39 -16.20
C GLU A 46 -23.15 17.48 -16.66
N ALA A 47 -22.91 16.17 -16.73
CA ALA A 47 -23.91 15.20 -17.16
C ALA A 47 -25.06 15.04 -16.15
N LEU A 48 -24.78 15.09 -14.83
CA LEU A 48 -25.79 14.88 -13.79
C LEU A 48 -26.54 16.16 -13.40
N TRP A 49 -25.89 17.30 -13.41
CA TRP A 49 -26.43 18.57 -12.88
C TRP A 49 -26.43 19.72 -13.90
N GLY A 50 -26.00 19.45 -15.12
CA GLY A 50 -26.00 20.45 -16.20
C GLY A 50 -25.02 21.61 -16.00
N SER A 51 -24.08 21.49 -15.02
CA SER A 51 -23.09 22.50 -14.73
C SER A 51 -21.73 21.89 -14.43
N LYS A 52 -20.67 22.51 -14.97
CA LYS A 52 -19.30 22.13 -14.64
C LYS A 52 -18.90 22.70 -13.28
N VAL A 53 -18.37 21.85 -12.43
CA VAL A 53 -17.74 22.31 -11.20
C VAL A 53 -16.38 22.94 -11.54
N SER A 54 -16.11 24.14 -11.04
CA SER A 54 -14.86 24.83 -11.36
C SER A 54 -13.64 24.08 -10.79
N PRO A 55 -12.47 24.14 -11.43
CA PRO A 55 -11.24 23.57 -10.88
C PRO A 55 -10.89 24.08 -9.47
N ALA A 56 -11.23 25.34 -9.18
CA ALA A 56 -11.04 25.94 -7.86
C ALA A 56 -11.91 25.26 -6.80
N THR A 57 -13.19 25.00 -7.09
CA THR A 57 -14.10 24.28 -6.20
C THR A 57 -13.61 22.85 -5.95
N ILE A 58 -13.13 22.16 -6.99
CA ILE A 58 -12.55 20.81 -6.83
C ILE A 58 -11.30 20.84 -5.96
N SER A 59 -10.46 21.88 -6.11
CA SER A 59 -9.26 22.06 -5.26
C SER A 59 -9.62 22.27 -3.79
N GLU A 60 -10.68 23.04 -3.50
CA GLU A 60 -11.18 23.23 -2.13
C GLU A 60 -11.76 21.93 -1.55
N LEU A 61 -12.52 21.19 -2.35
CA LEU A 61 -13.06 19.89 -1.94
C LEU A 61 -11.95 18.87 -1.68
N ASN A 62 -10.88 18.87 -2.47
CA ASN A 62 -9.70 18.05 -2.22
C ASN A 62 -9.05 18.38 -0.87
N LYS A 63 -8.97 19.67 -0.49
CA LYS A 63 -8.43 20.04 0.83
C LYS A 63 -9.31 19.52 1.96
N LYS A 64 -10.64 19.56 1.83
CA LYS A 64 -11.56 18.95 2.81
C LYS A 64 -11.38 17.43 2.87
N ALA A 65 -11.25 16.77 1.71
CA ALA A 65 -10.98 15.33 1.64
C ALA A 65 -9.66 14.95 2.30
N TYR A 66 -8.63 15.79 2.21
CA TYR A 66 -7.32 15.54 2.82
C TYR A 66 -7.40 15.37 4.34
N VAL A 67 -8.26 16.10 5.02
CA VAL A 67 -8.46 15.94 6.48
C VAL A 67 -8.90 14.51 6.80
N HIS A 68 -9.90 14.01 6.11
CA HIS A 68 -10.40 12.63 6.32
C HIS A 68 -9.38 11.56 5.91
N ILE A 69 -8.58 11.82 4.89
CA ILE A 69 -7.52 10.91 4.46
C ILE A 69 -6.40 10.91 5.51
N GLU A 70 -6.04 12.08 6.03
CA GLU A 70 -4.98 12.22 7.04
C GLU A 70 -5.39 11.57 8.37
N ASP A 71 -6.65 11.74 8.79
CA ASP A 71 -7.20 11.04 9.95
C ASP A 71 -7.14 9.51 9.78
N TRP A 72 -7.53 9.02 8.60
CA TRP A 72 -7.42 7.60 8.30
C TRP A 72 -5.96 7.13 8.26
N ARG A 73 -5.06 7.92 7.69
CA ARG A 73 -3.63 7.62 7.61
C ARG A 73 -3.00 7.51 9.00
N ASN A 74 -3.38 8.41 9.92
CA ASN A 74 -2.85 8.49 11.28
C ASN A 74 -3.66 7.69 12.31
N ARG A 75 -4.70 6.97 11.89
CA ARG A 75 -5.52 6.18 12.81
C ARG A 75 -4.66 5.21 13.63
N PRO A 76 -5.03 4.91 14.89
CA PRO A 76 -4.43 3.82 15.64
C PRO A 76 -4.57 2.49 14.90
N LEU A 77 -3.57 1.64 14.98
CA LEU A 77 -3.62 0.28 14.45
C LEU A 77 -4.25 -0.63 15.52
N GLN A 78 -5.44 -1.17 15.22
CA GLN A 78 -6.28 -1.89 16.17
C GLN A 78 -6.40 -3.38 15.86
N GLY A 79 -5.67 -3.89 14.88
CA GLY A 79 -5.72 -5.28 14.44
C GLY A 79 -4.94 -6.26 15.34
N GLY A 80 -4.60 -5.87 16.57
CA GLY A 80 -3.83 -6.69 17.49
C GLY A 80 -2.36 -6.81 17.06
N ARG A 81 -1.84 -8.03 17.00
CA ARG A 81 -0.47 -8.30 16.55
C ARG A 81 -0.42 -8.46 15.04
N TYR A 82 0.70 -8.05 14.44
CA TYR A 82 0.95 -8.09 12.99
C TYR A 82 2.18 -8.95 12.68
N PRO A 83 2.09 -10.28 12.70
CA PRO A 83 3.23 -11.16 12.52
C PRO A 83 3.96 -10.97 11.19
N TYR A 84 3.25 -10.63 10.11
CA TYR A 84 3.82 -10.46 8.79
C TYR A 84 3.57 -9.06 8.25
N VAL A 85 4.64 -8.33 7.96
CA VAL A 85 4.61 -6.98 7.39
C VAL A 85 5.29 -7.00 6.02
N TYR A 86 4.65 -6.36 5.04
CA TYR A 86 5.18 -6.17 3.69
C TYR A 86 5.32 -4.69 3.45
N VAL A 87 6.48 -4.28 2.98
CA VAL A 87 6.78 -2.88 2.67
C VAL A 87 7.36 -2.75 1.27
N ASP A 88 7.05 -1.65 0.62
CA ASP A 88 7.55 -1.33 -0.72
C ASP A 88 7.47 0.18 -0.97
N GLY A 89 8.27 0.69 -1.89
CA GLY A 89 8.29 2.09 -2.32
C GLY A 89 7.62 2.29 -3.67
N ILE A 90 6.84 3.35 -3.81
CA ILE A 90 6.26 3.81 -5.07
C ILE A 90 6.92 5.13 -5.43
N TYR A 91 7.42 5.24 -6.67
CA TYR A 91 7.97 6.50 -7.18
C TYR A 91 6.96 7.21 -8.06
N LEU A 92 6.62 8.44 -7.67
CA LEU A 92 5.71 9.31 -8.40
C LEU A 92 6.45 10.58 -8.84
N ARG A 93 6.04 11.16 -9.96
CA ARG A 93 6.63 12.40 -10.45
C ARG A 93 5.95 13.61 -9.84
N ARG A 94 6.73 14.54 -9.28
CA ARG A 94 6.28 15.88 -8.90
C ARG A 94 6.95 16.94 -9.75
N ASN A 95 6.30 18.09 -9.88
CA ASN A 95 6.86 19.28 -10.48
C ASN A 95 7.19 20.27 -9.36
N TRP A 96 8.44 20.66 -9.27
CA TRP A 96 8.90 21.67 -8.32
C TRP A 96 9.66 22.76 -9.07
N GLY A 97 9.08 23.98 -9.11
CA GLY A 97 9.73 25.12 -9.79
C GLY A 97 10.04 24.93 -11.27
N GLY A 98 9.30 24.06 -11.97
CA GLY A 98 9.53 23.72 -13.38
C GLY A 98 10.42 22.48 -13.59
N GLU A 99 11.02 21.94 -12.54
CA GLU A 99 11.80 20.70 -12.60
C GLU A 99 10.99 19.48 -12.15
N TYR A 100 11.26 18.33 -12.79
CA TYR A 100 10.57 17.07 -12.48
C TYR A 100 11.44 16.23 -11.55
N GLU A 101 10.94 15.97 -10.38
CA GLU A 101 11.58 15.08 -9.41
C GLU A 101 10.71 13.86 -9.12
N ASN A 102 11.36 12.78 -8.66
CA ASN A 102 10.64 11.62 -8.16
C ASN A 102 10.44 11.76 -6.64
N VAL A 103 9.21 11.62 -6.21
CA VAL A 103 8.84 11.46 -4.80
C VAL A 103 8.68 9.97 -4.50
N ALA A 104 9.32 9.49 -3.45
CA ALA A 104 9.13 8.15 -2.95
C ALA A 104 7.96 8.13 -1.96
N ILE A 105 6.96 7.29 -2.19
CA ILE A 105 5.90 7.00 -1.23
C ILE A 105 6.11 5.60 -0.70
N LEU A 106 6.45 5.50 0.58
CA LEU A 106 6.62 4.26 1.30
C LEU A 106 5.26 3.72 1.70
N VAL A 107 4.99 2.46 1.43
CA VAL A 107 3.71 1.79 1.71
C VAL A 107 3.96 0.57 2.58
N ALA A 108 3.13 0.37 3.60
CA ALA A 108 3.15 -0.82 4.43
C ALA A 108 1.76 -1.45 4.49
N ILE A 109 1.73 -2.78 4.36
CA ILE A 109 0.59 -3.63 4.63
C ILE A 109 1.01 -4.75 5.57
N ALA A 110 0.06 -5.33 6.30
CA ALA A 110 0.35 -6.44 7.18
C ALA A 110 -0.72 -7.53 7.08
N VAL A 111 -0.39 -8.69 7.65
CA VAL A 111 -1.36 -9.71 8.03
C VAL A 111 -1.43 -9.72 9.55
N ASN A 112 -2.64 -9.51 10.10
CA ASN A 112 -2.87 -9.53 11.54
C ASN A 112 -2.96 -10.96 12.09
N GLU A 113 -3.06 -11.10 13.40
CA GLU A 113 -3.13 -12.40 14.09
C GLU A 113 -4.36 -13.24 13.70
N ASP A 114 -5.44 -12.62 13.24
CA ASP A 114 -6.63 -13.32 12.71
C ASP A 114 -6.46 -13.80 11.26
N GLY A 115 -5.40 -13.36 10.57
CA GLY A 115 -5.06 -13.72 9.20
C GLY A 115 -5.69 -12.82 8.15
N PHE A 116 -6.19 -11.63 8.52
CA PHE A 116 -6.68 -10.62 7.58
C PHE A 116 -5.57 -9.66 7.18
N ARG A 117 -5.68 -9.14 5.96
CA ARG A 117 -4.77 -8.09 5.48
C ARG A 117 -5.24 -6.74 5.96
N GLU A 118 -4.31 -5.94 6.39
CA GLU A 118 -4.55 -4.55 6.76
C GLU A 118 -3.53 -3.63 6.09
N VAL A 119 -4.02 -2.48 5.60
CA VAL A 119 -3.15 -1.40 5.18
C VAL A 119 -2.70 -0.66 6.43
N LEU A 120 -1.41 -0.74 6.75
CA LEU A 120 -0.86 -0.02 7.90
C LEU A 120 -0.74 1.48 7.61
N GLY A 121 -0.35 1.86 6.40
CA GLY A 121 -0.30 3.25 5.98
C GLY A 121 0.71 3.51 4.87
N ALA A 122 0.84 4.79 4.54
CA ALA A 122 1.85 5.29 3.63
C ALA A 122 2.44 6.60 4.17
N ALA A 123 3.70 6.88 3.79
CA ALA A 123 4.38 8.13 4.11
C ALA A 123 5.27 8.56 2.95
N GLU A 124 5.49 9.87 2.82
CA GLU A 124 6.48 10.40 1.91
C GLU A 124 7.88 10.12 2.47
N GLY A 125 8.76 9.57 1.64
CA GLY A 125 10.19 9.45 1.88
C GLY A 125 10.96 10.32 0.90
N MET A 126 12.08 10.89 1.32
CA MET A 126 12.94 11.63 0.37
C MET A 126 13.49 10.68 -0.70
N LYS A 127 13.85 9.46 -0.27
CA LYS A 127 14.28 8.34 -1.11
C LYS A 127 13.92 7.03 -0.41
N GLU A 128 14.07 5.92 -1.08
CA GLU A 128 14.02 4.58 -0.47
C GLU A 128 15.34 4.29 0.27
N ASP A 129 15.72 5.16 1.21
CA ASP A 129 16.93 5.03 2.00
C ASP A 129 16.64 4.55 3.43
N LYS A 130 17.70 4.18 4.13
CA LYS A 130 17.60 3.66 5.50
C LYS A 130 16.92 4.66 6.45
N ALA A 131 17.19 5.95 6.31
CA ALA A 131 16.63 6.98 7.21
C ALA A 131 15.12 7.12 7.04
N SER A 132 14.64 7.14 5.79
CA SER A 132 13.22 7.19 5.46
C SER A 132 12.47 5.96 6.00
N TRP A 133 13.05 4.75 5.85
CA TRP A 133 12.46 3.52 6.40
C TRP A 133 12.44 3.52 7.93
N VAL A 134 13.50 3.97 8.60
CA VAL A 134 13.53 4.08 10.08
C VAL A 134 12.43 4.99 10.57
N SER A 135 12.31 6.19 10.00
CA SER A 135 11.26 7.16 10.37
C SER A 135 9.86 6.59 10.13
N PHE A 136 9.67 5.88 9.02
CA PHE A 136 8.41 5.24 8.68
C PHE A 136 8.02 4.15 9.68
N PHE A 137 8.94 3.27 10.07
CA PHE A 137 8.67 2.24 11.07
C PHE A 137 8.46 2.84 12.47
N GLN A 138 9.17 3.91 12.85
CA GLN A 138 8.94 4.61 14.09
C GLN A 138 7.51 5.18 14.15
N TRP A 139 7.06 5.79 13.06
CA TRP A 139 5.70 6.30 12.94
C TRP A 139 4.66 5.17 13.02
N LEU A 140 4.86 4.03 12.35
CA LEU A 140 3.96 2.88 12.44
C LEU A 140 3.92 2.30 13.87
N ARG A 141 5.08 2.23 14.54
CA ARG A 141 5.17 1.76 15.92
C ARG A 141 4.43 2.69 16.89
N GLY A 142 4.56 4.01 16.71
CA GLY A 142 3.81 5.01 17.50
C GLY A 142 2.29 4.90 17.34
N ARG A 143 1.82 4.29 16.24
CA ARG A 143 0.39 4.04 15.96
C ARG A 143 -0.08 2.66 16.44
N GLY A 144 0.78 1.83 17.01
CA GLY A 144 0.42 0.52 17.55
C GLY A 144 0.89 -0.68 16.73
N LEU A 145 1.86 -0.52 15.82
CA LEU A 145 2.47 -1.68 15.15
C LEU A 145 3.25 -2.53 16.17
N ASP A 146 2.79 -3.74 16.43
CA ASP A 146 3.40 -4.69 17.36
C ASP A 146 3.36 -6.13 16.84
N GLY A 147 4.12 -7.02 17.51
CA GLY A 147 4.13 -8.46 17.25
C GLY A 147 4.74 -8.88 15.92
N VAL A 148 5.55 -8.02 15.29
CA VAL A 148 6.17 -8.27 13.99
C VAL A 148 7.20 -9.40 14.12
N LYS A 149 7.02 -10.47 13.33
CA LYS A 149 7.92 -11.63 13.24
C LYS A 149 8.75 -11.61 11.97
N LEU A 150 8.17 -11.13 10.86
CA LEU A 150 8.83 -11.05 9.55
C LEU A 150 8.46 -9.74 8.86
N ILE A 151 9.49 -9.02 8.40
CA ILE A 151 9.34 -7.87 7.49
C ILE A 151 9.87 -8.28 6.12
N ASN A 152 9.03 -8.19 5.11
CA ASN A 152 9.41 -8.46 3.73
C ASN A 152 9.67 -7.14 3.00
N ILE A 153 10.96 -6.89 2.72
CA ILE A 153 11.43 -5.69 2.00
C ILE A 153 11.97 -6.14 0.65
N PHE A 154 11.47 -5.55 -0.42
CA PHE A 154 11.98 -5.84 -1.75
C PHE A 154 13.01 -4.79 -2.16
N SER A 155 14.29 -5.17 -2.25
CA SER A 155 15.31 -4.35 -2.91
C SER A 155 15.32 -4.66 -4.41
N VAL A 156 15.22 -3.60 -5.23
CA VAL A 156 15.15 -3.73 -6.70
C VAL A 156 16.48 -4.25 -7.25
N VAL A 157 16.45 -5.43 -7.88
CA VAL A 157 17.58 -5.97 -8.66
C VAL A 157 17.58 -5.34 -10.06
N PRO A 158 18.74 -4.87 -10.59
CA PRO A 158 18.82 -4.26 -11.93
C PRO A 158 18.32 -5.16 -13.05
N LYS A 159 17.50 -4.62 -13.96
CA LYS A 159 16.67 -5.34 -14.94
C LYS A 159 17.42 -6.10 -16.06
N SER A 160 18.69 -5.89 -16.30
CA SER A 160 19.37 -6.32 -17.52
C SER A 160 19.85 -7.78 -17.60
N LYS A 161 19.95 -8.52 -16.47
CA LYS A 161 20.32 -9.95 -16.45
C LYS A 161 19.32 -10.83 -15.67
N VAL A 162 18.15 -10.33 -15.45
CA VAL A 162 17.15 -10.83 -14.50
C VAL A 162 16.59 -12.22 -14.85
N LYS A 163 16.44 -12.58 -16.12
CA LYS A 163 15.72 -13.83 -16.48
C LYS A 163 16.44 -15.10 -16.02
N ILE A 164 17.76 -15.19 -16.19
CA ILE A 164 18.55 -16.37 -15.83
C ILE A 164 18.72 -16.43 -14.31
N VAL A 165 19.16 -15.34 -13.70
CA VAL A 165 19.33 -15.22 -12.24
C VAL A 165 17.99 -15.44 -11.53
N ALA A 166 16.89 -14.87 -12.02
CA ALA A 166 15.56 -15.08 -11.47
C ALA A 166 15.10 -16.55 -11.54
N LYS A 167 15.48 -17.30 -12.59
CA LYS A 167 15.19 -18.73 -12.69
C LYS A 167 16.00 -19.52 -11.65
N MET A 168 17.26 -19.15 -11.44
CA MET A 168 18.13 -19.77 -10.42
C MET A 168 17.64 -19.46 -9.00
N LEU A 169 17.27 -18.22 -8.71
CA LEU A 169 16.68 -17.83 -7.44
C LEU A 169 15.35 -18.55 -7.16
N LYS A 170 14.49 -18.68 -8.18
CA LYS A 170 13.27 -19.48 -8.04
C LYS A 170 13.55 -20.93 -7.70
N ALA A 171 14.64 -21.52 -8.25
CA ALA A 171 15.01 -22.89 -7.93
C ALA A 171 15.48 -23.06 -6.48
N ILE A 172 16.14 -22.04 -5.89
CA ILE A 172 16.49 -22.03 -4.45
C ILE A 172 15.21 -22.01 -3.60
N HIS A 173 14.27 -21.15 -3.94
CA HIS A 173 13.01 -21.01 -3.18
C HIS A 173 11.99 -22.14 -3.42
N ALA A 174 12.22 -22.99 -4.39
CA ALA A 174 11.36 -24.16 -4.67
C ALA A 174 11.68 -25.36 -3.81
N GLN A 175 12.71 -25.29 -2.97
CA GLN A 175 13.11 -26.39 -2.10
C GLN A 175 12.15 -26.58 -0.92
N GLU A 176 12.09 -27.80 -0.41
CA GLU A 176 11.17 -28.21 0.65
C GLU A 176 11.68 -27.91 2.07
N SER A 177 12.95 -27.53 2.21
CA SER A 177 13.56 -27.22 3.51
C SER A 177 14.64 -26.16 3.38
N LYS A 178 14.93 -25.48 4.51
CA LYS A 178 16.02 -24.49 4.62
C LYS A 178 17.39 -25.12 4.28
N LYS A 179 17.62 -26.39 4.68
CA LYS A 179 18.85 -27.14 4.38
C LYS A 179 18.98 -27.37 2.88
N ALA A 180 17.96 -27.88 2.22
CA ALA A 180 17.96 -28.10 0.78
C ALA A 180 18.12 -26.79 0.00
N SER A 181 17.51 -25.71 0.47
CA SER A 181 17.67 -24.36 -0.12
C SER A 181 19.11 -23.88 -0.02
N ARG A 182 19.80 -24.08 1.10
CA ARG A 182 21.23 -23.76 1.28
C ARG A 182 22.13 -24.56 0.34
N GLU A 183 21.88 -25.85 0.21
CA GLU A 183 22.64 -26.71 -0.72
C GLU A 183 22.43 -26.26 -2.17
N LYS A 184 21.19 -25.97 -2.54
CA LYS A 184 20.87 -25.43 -3.88
C LYS A 184 21.52 -24.07 -4.12
N THR A 185 21.60 -23.23 -3.10
CA THR A 185 22.29 -21.94 -3.17
C THR A 185 23.76 -22.10 -3.50
N LYS A 186 24.47 -23.01 -2.84
CA LYS A 186 25.88 -23.29 -3.11
C LYS A 186 26.10 -23.68 -4.58
N ALA A 187 25.22 -24.54 -5.11
CA ALA A 187 25.26 -24.94 -6.52
C ALA A 187 25.00 -23.74 -7.47
N VAL A 188 24.04 -22.88 -7.14
CA VAL A 188 23.71 -21.67 -7.93
C VAL A 188 24.87 -20.65 -7.88
N VAL A 189 25.49 -20.44 -6.73
CA VAL A 189 26.66 -19.55 -6.60
C VAL A 189 27.84 -20.08 -7.44
N ALA A 190 28.10 -21.39 -7.43
CA ALA A 190 29.13 -21.99 -8.27
C ALA A 190 28.85 -21.79 -9.78
N GLU A 191 27.60 -21.94 -10.19
CA GLU A 191 27.17 -21.70 -11.57
C GLU A 191 27.30 -20.23 -11.97
N LEU A 192 26.93 -19.29 -11.11
CA LEU A 192 27.11 -17.84 -11.33
C LEU A 192 28.61 -17.45 -11.45
N ARG A 193 29.48 -18.09 -10.67
CA ARG A 193 30.94 -17.92 -10.74
C ARG A 193 31.49 -18.44 -12.09
N ALA A 194 31.03 -19.60 -12.54
CA ALA A 194 31.39 -20.17 -13.85
C ALA A 194 30.95 -19.24 -14.98
N MET A 195 29.82 -18.57 -14.84
CA MET A 195 29.30 -17.57 -15.79
C MET A 195 29.99 -16.20 -15.69
N LYS A 196 31.01 -16.04 -14.84
CA LYS A 196 31.75 -14.80 -14.57
C LYS A 196 30.86 -13.65 -14.06
N LEU A 197 29.78 -13.94 -13.35
CA LEU A 197 28.83 -12.96 -12.77
C LEU A 197 29.18 -12.67 -11.31
N LYS A 198 30.38 -12.15 -11.04
CA LYS A 198 30.97 -11.93 -9.71
C LYS A 198 30.13 -11.05 -8.77
N GLU A 199 29.37 -10.09 -9.30
CA GLU A 199 28.49 -9.26 -8.45
C GLU A 199 27.20 -10.00 -8.05
N ALA A 200 26.73 -10.89 -8.91
CA ALA A 200 25.50 -11.66 -8.64
C ALA A 200 25.78 -12.80 -7.66
N ASP A 201 26.93 -13.52 -7.81
CA ASP A 201 27.29 -14.57 -6.88
C ASP A 201 27.48 -14.06 -5.46
N LYS A 202 28.21 -12.92 -5.29
CA LYS A 202 28.42 -12.29 -4.00
C LYS A 202 27.09 -11.85 -3.36
N LYS A 203 26.21 -11.18 -4.11
CA LYS A 203 24.90 -10.77 -3.59
C LYS A 203 24.02 -11.94 -3.17
N VAL A 204 24.07 -13.06 -3.90
CA VAL A 204 23.33 -14.27 -3.53
C VAL A 204 23.96 -14.91 -2.29
N GLU A 205 25.28 -15.01 -2.22
CA GLU A 205 25.99 -15.60 -1.07
C GLU A 205 25.76 -14.79 0.21
N ASP A 206 25.90 -13.46 0.15
CA ASP A 206 25.76 -12.57 1.30
C ASP A 206 24.29 -12.43 1.77
N GLY A 207 23.31 -12.47 0.86
CA GLY A 207 21.90 -12.22 1.17
C GLY A 207 21.04 -13.46 1.38
N ILE A 208 21.59 -14.68 1.22
CA ILE A 208 20.76 -15.89 1.20
C ILE A 208 20.13 -16.20 2.56
N GLU A 209 20.83 -16.03 3.66
CA GLU A 209 20.32 -16.33 4.99
C GLU A 209 19.14 -15.44 5.35
N GLU A 210 19.22 -14.13 5.03
CA GLU A 210 18.12 -13.19 5.19
C GLU A 210 16.92 -13.60 4.31
N THR A 211 17.22 -14.00 3.08
CA THR A 211 16.19 -14.39 2.10
C THR A 211 15.48 -15.70 2.49
N LEU A 212 16.16 -16.61 3.19
CA LEU A 212 15.61 -17.88 3.66
C LEU A 212 14.94 -17.81 5.05
N THR A 213 14.83 -16.63 5.64
CA THR A 213 14.16 -16.42 6.94
C THR A 213 12.71 -16.91 6.92
N TYR A 214 12.03 -16.88 5.77
CA TYR A 214 10.66 -17.40 5.66
C TYR A 214 10.58 -18.92 5.97
N CYS A 215 11.67 -19.67 5.80
CA CYS A 215 11.71 -21.10 6.12
C CYS A 215 11.61 -21.42 7.62
N ASP A 216 11.79 -20.40 8.48
CA ASP A 216 11.63 -20.53 9.93
C ASP A 216 10.15 -20.40 10.36
N PHE A 217 9.25 -20.25 9.41
CA PHE A 217 7.80 -20.17 9.59
C PHE A 217 7.09 -21.40 9.02
N PRO A 218 5.81 -21.64 9.38
CA PRO A 218 5.05 -22.76 8.86
C PRO A 218 5.05 -22.82 7.32
N SER A 219 5.25 -24.00 6.78
CA SER A 219 5.36 -24.23 5.32
C SER A 219 4.13 -23.78 4.55
N GLU A 220 2.95 -23.83 5.17
CA GLU A 220 1.67 -23.36 4.63
C GLU A 220 1.67 -21.85 4.35
N HIS A 221 2.51 -21.09 5.05
CA HIS A 221 2.66 -19.66 4.87
C HIS A 221 3.69 -19.29 3.79
N TRP A 222 4.65 -20.15 3.48
CA TRP A 222 5.80 -19.85 2.61
C TRP A 222 5.42 -19.24 1.27
N THR A 223 4.39 -19.74 0.61
CA THR A 223 3.96 -19.23 -0.70
C THR A 223 3.53 -17.77 -0.66
N ARG A 224 3.13 -17.29 0.51
CA ARG A 224 2.66 -15.91 0.71
C ARG A 224 3.73 -15.00 1.27
N ILE A 225 4.58 -15.51 2.19
CA ILE A 225 5.58 -14.69 2.89
C ILE A 225 6.94 -14.63 2.18
N ARG A 226 7.25 -15.55 1.27
CA ARG A 226 8.50 -15.53 0.49
C ARG A 226 8.50 -14.52 -0.67
N THR A 227 7.39 -13.86 -0.94
CA THR A 227 7.25 -12.92 -2.06
C THR A 227 6.47 -11.68 -1.64
N ASN A 228 6.75 -10.55 -2.29
CA ASN A 228 6.00 -9.30 -2.13
C ASN A 228 4.80 -9.17 -3.09
N ASN A 229 4.37 -10.25 -3.72
CA ASN A 229 3.28 -10.21 -4.71
C ASN A 229 2.01 -9.48 -4.22
N VAL A 230 1.72 -9.54 -2.93
CA VAL A 230 0.54 -8.90 -2.34
C VAL A 230 0.65 -7.38 -2.39
N ILE A 231 1.79 -6.81 -2.01
CA ILE A 231 2.01 -5.37 -2.04
C ILE A 231 2.34 -4.88 -3.46
N GLU A 232 3.02 -5.68 -4.28
CA GLU A 232 3.27 -5.35 -5.68
C GLU A 232 1.97 -5.22 -6.50
N ARG A 233 0.97 -6.07 -6.25
CA ARG A 233 -0.35 -5.95 -6.89
C ARG A 233 -1.05 -4.66 -6.47
N LEU A 234 -0.99 -4.34 -5.19
CA LEU A 234 -1.53 -3.10 -4.64
C LEU A 234 -0.84 -1.88 -5.26
N ASN A 235 0.49 -1.87 -5.28
CA ASN A 235 1.29 -0.79 -5.85
C ASN A 235 1.04 -0.61 -7.35
N ARG A 236 0.86 -1.70 -8.11
CA ARG A 236 0.48 -1.62 -9.53
C ARG A 236 -0.88 -0.96 -9.73
N GLU A 237 -1.86 -1.27 -8.88
CA GLU A 237 -3.18 -0.64 -8.94
C GLU A 237 -3.09 0.86 -8.60
N ILE A 238 -2.31 1.23 -7.59
CA ILE A 238 -2.04 2.63 -7.24
C ILE A 238 -1.37 3.34 -8.41
N CYS A 239 -0.28 2.79 -8.94
CA CYS A 239 0.46 3.36 -10.08
C CYS A 239 -0.42 3.49 -11.33
N ARG A 240 -1.33 2.57 -11.58
CA ARG A 240 -2.28 2.67 -12.69
C ARG A 240 -3.19 3.89 -12.55
N ARG A 241 -3.62 4.22 -11.33
CA ARG A 241 -4.47 5.37 -11.04
C ARG A 241 -3.69 6.67 -11.03
N THR A 242 -2.51 6.69 -10.45
CA THR A 242 -1.67 7.90 -10.39
C THR A 242 -1.14 8.32 -11.76
N ARG A 243 -0.97 7.40 -12.70
CA ARG A 243 -0.59 7.72 -14.10
C ARG A 243 -1.59 8.62 -14.82
N VAL A 244 -2.87 8.56 -14.46
CA VAL A 244 -3.90 9.42 -15.06
C VAL A 244 -3.71 10.88 -14.66
N VAL A 245 -3.16 11.12 -13.47
CA VAL A 245 -2.85 12.48 -12.97
C VAL A 245 -1.59 13.02 -13.65
N GLY A 246 -0.65 12.15 -14.00
CA GLY A 246 0.61 12.51 -14.67
C GLY A 246 1.65 13.03 -13.70
N THR A 247 1.55 14.30 -13.30
CA THR A 247 2.52 14.97 -12.42
C THR A 247 1.80 15.63 -11.27
N PHE A 248 2.35 15.52 -10.06
CA PHE A 248 1.80 16.14 -8.87
C PHE A 248 2.45 17.51 -8.61
N PRO A 249 1.71 18.48 -8.06
CA PRO A 249 2.27 19.78 -7.70
C PRO A 249 3.29 19.66 -6.56
N ASP A 250 3.08 18.72 -5.63
CA ASP A 250 3.92 18.47 -4.45
C ASP A 250 3.84 17.01 -3.98
N GLY A 251 4.69 16.65 -3.02
CA GLY A 251 4.73 15.30 -2.45
C GLY A 251 3.48 14.99 -1.62
N ASN A 252 2.92 15.98 -0.93
CA ASN A 252 1.70 15.78 -0.13
C ASN A 252 0.49 15.43 -1.01
N SER A 253 0.32 16.09 -2.14
CA SER A 253 -0.75 15.76 -3.10
C SER A 253 -0.61 14.33 -3.64
N ALA A 254 0.62 13.88 -3.89
CA ALA A 254 0.90 12.50 -4.28
C ALA A 254 0.57 11.52 -3.16
N LEU A 255 0.98 11.81 -1.92
CA LEU A 255 0.71 11.02 -0.73
C LEU A 255 -0.79 10.90 -0.47
N MET A 256 -1.53 12.01 -0.54
CA MET A 256 -2.98 12.02 -0.28
C MET A 256 -3.73 11.16 -1.29
N LEU A 257 -3.38 11.21 -2.59
CA LEU A 257 -4.00 10.34 -3.59
C LEU A 257 -3.69 8.87 -3.36
N VAL A 258 -2.44 8.55 -2.99
CA VAL A 258 -2.05 7.18 -2.64
C VAL A 258 -2.83 6.71 -1.42
N CYS A 259 -2.94 7.51 -0.36
CA CYS A 259 -3.68 7.18 0.85
C CYS A 259 -5.18 7.02 0.60
N ALA A 260 -5.79 7.88 -0.23
CA ALA A 260 -7.17 7.75 -0.67
C ALA A 260 -7.41 6.39 -1.35
N ARG A 261 -6.50 6.00 -2.24
CA ARG A 261 -6.59 4.71 -2.93
C ARG A 261 -6.41 3.53 -1.99
N LEU A 262 -5.45 3.61 -1.07
CA LEU A 262 -5.22 2.60 -0.04
C LEU A 262 -6.44 2.43 0.87
N ARG A 263 -7.05 3.54 1.31
CA ARG A 263 -8.29 3.54 2.10
C ARG A 263 -9.43 2.83 1.36
N HIS A 264 -9.62 3.16 0.09
CA HIS A 264 -10.64 2.51 -0.74
C HIS A 264 -10.40 1.00 -0.84
N VAL A 265 -9.17 0.56 -1.14
CA VAL A 265 -8.82 -0.87 -1.24
C VAL A 265 -9.01 -1.59 0.09
N ALA A 266 -8.64 -0.97 1.22
CA ALA A 266 -8.84 -1.54 2.55
C ALA A 266 -10.31 -1.83 2.86
N GLY A 267 -11.26 -1.01 2.36
CA GLY A 267 -12.70 -1.21 2.51
C GLY A 267 -13.33 -2.24 1.55
N THR A 268 -12.55 -2.79 0.62
CA THR A 268 -13.04 -3.82 -0.33
C THR A 268 -12.83 -5.23 0.23
N GLN A 269 -13.24 -6.23 -0.55
CA GLN A 269 -12.97 -7.65 -0.25
C GLN A 269 -11.47 -7.94 0.00
N TRP A 270 -10.58 -7.05 -0.46
CA TRP A 270 -9.15 -7.21 -0.22
C TRP A 270 -8.81 -7.17 1.28
N GLY A 271 -9.40 -6.28 2.06
CA GLY A 271 -9.20 -6.20 3.52
C GLY A 271 -10.11 -7.16 4.30
N CYS A 272 -11.32 -7.44 3.80
CA CYS A 272 -12.32 -8.22 4.52
C CYS A 272 -12.19 -9.74 4.36
N LYS A 273 -11.42 -10.22 3.38
CA LYS A 273 -11.23 -11.66 3.13
C LYS A 273 -10.01 -12.19 3.88
N LYS A 274 -10.21 -13.26 4.64
CA LYS A 274 -9.12 -13.99 5.31
C LYS A 274 -8.05 -14.39 4.30
N TYR A 275 -6.81 -14.01 4.58
CA TYR A 275 -5.66 -14.20 3.69
C TYR A 275 -4.82 -15.42 4.05
N MET A 276 -4.64 -15.64 5.37
CA MET A 276 -3.86 -16.74 5.93
C MET A 276 -4.60 -17.44 7.06
N ASN A 277 -4.27 -18.70 7.32
CA ASN A 277 -4.68 -19.41 8.53
C ASN A 277 -3.56 -19.29 9.58
N MET A 278 -3.72 -18.42 10.56
CA MET A 278 -2.68 -18.12 11.55
C MET A 278 -2.51 -19.21 12.60
N LYS A 279 -3.43 -20.19 12.72
CA LYS A 279 -3.30 -21.33 13.64
C LYS A 279 -2.01 -22.13 13.43
N HIS A 280 -1.51 -22.19 12.19
CA HIS A 280 -0.23 -22.86 11.91
C HIS A 280 0.96 -22.12 12.55
N LEU A 281 0.90 -20.78 12.64
CA LEU A 281 1.94 -20.01 13.30
C LEU A 281 1.87 -20.17 14.82
N GLU A 282 0.67 -20.17 15.40
CA GLU A 282 0.45 -20.41 16.82
C GLU A 282 1.00 -21.77 17.23
N ALA A 283 0.62 -22.83 16.52
CA ALA A 283 1.11 -24.19 16.80
C ALA A 283 2.64 -24.29 16.71
N ALA A 284 3.26 -23.65 15.69
CA ALA A 284 4.72 -23.67 15.56
C ALA A 284 5.45 -22.89 16.66
N LEU A 285 4.81 -21.88 17.25
CA LEU A 285 5.37 -21.13 18.38
C LEU A 285 5.23 -21.92 19.68
N ASP A 286 4.13 -22.63 19.88
CA ASP A 286 3.91 -23.50 21.03
C ASP A 286 4.89 -24.66 21.01
N ASP A 287 5.10 -25.32 19.87
CA ASP A 287 6.09 -26.40 19.71
C ASP A 287 7.52 -25.91 20.01
N ALA A 288 7.88 -24.71 19.57
CA ALA A 288 9.18 -24.10 19.85
C ALA A 288 9.37 -23.79 21.35
N PHE A 289 8.29 -23.40 22.05
CA PHE A 289 8.32 -23.12 23.49
C PHE A 289 8.44 -24.41 24.33
N ILE A 290 7.88 -25.52 23.85
CA ILE A 290 7.95 -26.83 24.54
C ILE A 290 9.33 -27.48 24.34
N ALA A 291 10.02 -27.19 23.24
CA ALA A 291 11.31 -27.77 22.87
C ALA A 291 12.53 -27.05 23.46
N GLY A 292 12.37 -25.87 24.09
CA GLY A 292 13.43 -25.04 24.69
C GLY A 292 13.34 -24.98 26.19
#